data_3689a4e650ba5f71d3f8d5d972ee001a
#
_entry.id   3689a4e650ba5f71d3f8d5d972ee001a
#
_cell.length_a   1.000
_cell.length_b   1.000
_cell.length_c   1.000
_cell.angle_alpha   90.00
_cell.angle_beta   90.00
_cell.angle_gamma   90.00
#
_symmetry.space_group_name_H-M   'P 1'
#
loop_
_entity.id
_entity.type
_entity.pdbx_description
1 polymer ?
#
loop_
_entity_poly.entity_id
_entity_poly.type
_entity_poly.pdbx_seq_one_letter_code
_entity_poly.pdbx_strand_id
1 'polypeptide(L)'
;MAKKLDERKEDFYKALKRLEEALKKDISDDIIVDGIIQRFEFTFEQAWKVMKLYLEDQGILDEALAPRSTIRCAFKHKLINDGDIWIEMMLDRNRTSHMYDEETAVNIVKLVKEKYIIEFYKLKEFLDY
;
A
#
# COMPACT_ATOMS: atom_id res chain seq x y z
N MET A 1 19.81 -9.30 7.40
CA MET A 1 19.25 -8.46 6.31
C MET A 1 18.22 -9.24 5.46
N ALA A 2 18.61 -10.34 4.80
CA ALA A 2 17.65 -11.13 4.02
C ALA A 2 16.46 -11.62 4.85
N LYS A 3 16.69 -12.09 6.07
CA LYS A 3 15.65 -12.54 6.99
C LYS A 3 14.66 -11.42 7.31
N LYS A 4 15.17 -10.19 7.51
CA LYS A 4 14.32 -9.03 7.79
C LYS A 4 13.45 -8.67 6.59
N LEU A 5 14.00 -8.74 5.38
CA LEU A 5 13.23 -8.50 4.16
C LEU A 5 12.13 -9.55 3.99
N ASP A 6 12.44 -10.83 4.22
CA ASP A 6 11.45 -11.90 4.13
C ASP A 6 10.31 -11.69 5.13
N GLU A 7 10.62 -11.26 6.34
CA GLU A 7 9.60 -10.94 7.34
C GLU A 7 8.72 -9.78 6.89
N ARG A 8 9.31 -8.75 6.28
CA ARG A 8 8.54 -7.61 5.75
C ARG A 8 7.64 -8.01 4.59
N LYS A 9 8.11 -8.89 3.72
CA LYS A 9 7.28 -9.44 2.64
C LYS A 9 6.07 -10.15 3.22
N GLU A 10 6.28 -10.99 4.23
CA GLU A 10 5.20 -11.71 4.92
C GLU A 10 4.17 -10.75 5.51
N ASP A 11 4.64 -9.70 6.19
CA ASP A 11 3.76 -8.70 6.80
C ASP A 11 2.90 -8.01 5.73
N PHE A 12 3.51 -7.64 4.61
CA PHE A 12 2.79 -7.03 3.51
C PHE A 12 1.75 -8.00 2.93
N TYR A 13 2.13 -9.26 2.71
CA TYR A 13 1.22 -10.25 2.12
C TYR A 13 0.01 -10.51 3.02
N LYS A 14 0.23 -10.59 4.32
CA LYS A 14 -0.86 -10.75 5.29
C LYS A 14 -1.79 -9.54 5.29
N ALA A 15 -1.23 -8.34 5.27
CA ALA A 15 -2.02 -7.10 5.23
C ALA A 15 -2.87 -7.05 3.95
N LEU A 16 -2.28 -7.38 2.81
CA LEU A 16 -2.97 -7.40 1.52
C LEU A 16 -4.12 -8.40 1.52
N LYS A 17 -3.90 -9.59 2.06
CA LYS A 17 -4.94 -10.62 2.15
C LYS A 17 -6.12 -10.15 3.01
N ARG A 18 -5.84 -9.49 4.14
CA ARG A 18 -6.89 -8.96 5.01
C ARG A 18 -7.67 -7.84 4.33
N LEU A 19 -6.99 -6.99 3.57
CA LEU A 19 -7.66 -5.96 2.77
C LEU A 19 -8.56 -6.61 1.72
N GLU A 20 -8.06 -7.59 1.00
CA GLU A 20 -8.82 -8.33 -0.01
C GLU A 20 -10.11 -8.92 0.58
N GLU A 21 -10.01 -9.53 1.76
CA GLU A 21 -11.17 -10.11 2.45
C GLU A 21 -12.21 -9.04 2.81
N ALA A 22 -11.75 -7.88 3.28
CA ALA A 22 -12.65 -6.78 3.64
C ALA A 22 -13.37 -6.21 2.42
N LEU A 23 -12.69 -6.16 1.27
CA LEU A 23 -13.29 -5.64 0.03
C LEU A 23 -14.44 -6.49 -0.50
N LYS A 24 -14.60 -7.70 -0.01
CA LYS A 24 -15.72 -8.59 -0.37
C LYS A 24 -16.98 -8.32 0.46
N LYS A 25 -16.87 -7.49 1.49
CA LYS A 25 -17.98 -7.19 2.40
C LYS A 25 -18.89 -6.10 1.84
N ASP A 26 -20.08 -6.01 2.40
CA ASP A 26 -21.09 -5.03 2.00
C ASP A 26 -20.74 -3.64 2.52
N ILE A 27 -20.46 -2.70 1.62
CA ILE A 27 -20.07 -1.33 1.96
C ILE A 27 -21.26 -0.44 2.32
N SER A 28 -22.48 -0.95 2.34
CA SER A 28 -23.61 -0.19 2.87
C SER A 28 -23.52 -0.04 4.39
N ASP A 29 -22.74 -0.89 5.05
CA ASP A 29 -22.44 -0.82 6.47
C ASP A 29 -21.21 0.10 6.67
N ASP A 30 -21.38 1.21 7.38
CA ASP A 30 -20.32 2.17 7.60
C ASP A 30 -19.16 1.61 8.44
N ILE A 31 -19.43 0.62 9.28
CA ILE A 31 -18.37 -0.08 10.02
C ILE A 31 -17.44 -0.82 9.05
N ILE A 32 -18.02 -1.40 8.01
CA ILE A 32 -17.23 -2.08 6.97
C ILE A 32 -16.38 -1.05 6.21
N VAL A 33 -16.95 0.09 5.84
CA VAL A 33 -16.21 1.17 5.17
C VAL A 33 -15.01 1.58 6.02
N ASP A 34 -15.21 1.84 7.30
CA ASP A 34 -14.13 2.23 8.22
C ASP A 34 -13.07 1.12 8.32
N GLY A 35 -13.51 -0.12 8.39
CA GLY A 35 -12.59 -1.26 8.44
C GLY A 35 -11.74 -1.40 7.19
N ILE A 36 -12.33 -1.17 6.02
CA ILE A 36 -11.58 -1.21 4.75
C ILE A 36 -10.53 -0.10 4.71
N ILE A 37 -10.90 1.11 5.13
CA ILE A 37 -9.95 2.24 5.17
C ILE A 37 -8.78 1.92 6.09
N GLN A 38 -9.05 1.40 7.30
CA GLN A 38 -7.99 1.03 8.22
C GLN A 38 -7.06 -0.03 7.63
N ARG A 39 -7.62 -1.05 7.00
CA ARG A 39 -6.81 -2.10 6.36
C ARG A 39 -6.03 -1.58 5.17
N PHE A 40 -6.60 -0.64 4.41
CA PHE A 40 -5.88 0.05 3.33
C PHE A 40 -4.68 0.82 3.88
N GLU A 41 -4.89 1.61 4.93
CA GLU A 41 -3.81 2.36 5.56
C GLU A 41 -2.68 1.44 6.02
N PHE A 42 -3.03 0.34 6.67
CA PHE A 42 -2.06 -0.62 7.15
C PHE A 42 -1.32 -1.32 5.99
N THR A 43 -2.05 -1.68 4.94
CA THR A 43 -1.45 -2.32 3.75
C THR A 43 -0.47 -1.38 3.06
N PHE A 44 -0.85 -0.11 2.89
CA PHE A 44 0.05 0.88 2.31
C PHE A 44 1.32 1.04 3.15
N GLU A 45 1.17 1.10 4.48
CA GLU A 45 2.31 1.20 5.39
C GLU A 45 3.28 0.03 5.20
N GLN A 46 2.76 -1.19 5.13
CA GLN A 46 3.60 -2.36 4.90
C GLN A 46 4.21 -2.35 3.51
N ALA A 47 3.48 -1.86 2.51
CA ALA A 47 3.97 -1.81 1.13
C ALA A 47 5.21 -0.92 0.99
N TRP A 48 5.15 0.33 1.48
CA TRP A 48 6.31 1.20 1.31
C TRP A 48 7.50 0.76 2.17
N LYS A 49 7.24 0.15 3.32
CA LYS A 49 8.32 -0.37 4.17
C LYS A 49 9.03 -1.56 3.52
N VAL A 50 8.29 -2.44 2.85
CA VAL A 50 8.92 -3.55 2.13
C VAL A 50 9.71 -3.05 0.92
N MET A 51 9.20 -2.02 0.22
CA MET A 51 9.94 -1.39 -0.86
C MET A 51 11.28 -0.84 -0.36
N LYS A 52 11.23 -0.14 0.77
CA LYS A 52 12.43 0.45 1.38
C LYS A 52 13.47 -0.63 1.68
N LEU A 53 13.06 -1.70 2.34
CA LEU A 53 14.00 -2.78 2.67
C LEU A 53 14.55 -3.49 1.43
N TYR A 54 13.71 -3.69 0.41
CA TYR A 54 14.16 -4.26 -0.85
C TYR A 54 15.25 -3.40 -1.49
N LEU A 55 15.03 -2.07 -1.52
CA LEU A 55 15.98 -1.13 -2.10
C LEU A 55 17.29 -1.11 -1.31
N GLU A 56 17.22 -1.13 0.01
CA GLU A 56 18.40 -1.22 0.87
C GLU A 56 19.17 -2.51 0.60
N ASP A 57 18.47 -3.63 0.43
CA ASP A 57 19.07 -4.92 0.13
C ASP A 57 19.79 -4.91 -1.21
N GLN A 58 19.35 -4.06 -2.14
CA GLN A 58 20.01 -3.86 -3.44
C GLN A 58 21.14 -2.83 -3.38
N GLY A 59 21.48 -2.32 -2.20
CA GLY A 59 22.57 -1.37 -2.03
C GLY A 59 22.16 0.09 -2.16
N ILE A 60 20.89 0.40 -2.23
CA ILE A 60 20.38 1.77 -2.38
C ILE A 60 20.01 2.27 -0.98
N LEU A 61 20.94 3.01 -0.35
CA LEU A 61 20.84 3.30 1.07
C LEU A 61 20.29 4.69 1.42
N ASP A 62 20.48 5.69 0.57
CA ASP A 62 20.22 7.08 0.95
C ASP A 62 19.03 7.73 0.26
N GLU A 63 18.32 7.00 -0.60
CA GLU A 63 17.23 7.57 -1.40
C GLU A 63 15.84 7.24 -0.87
N ALA A 64 15.67 6.09 -0.19
CA ALA A 64 14.36 5.59 0.26
C ALA A 64 14.21 5.81 1.77
N LEU A 65 13.93 7.05 2.19
CA LEU A 65 13.90 7.42 3.62
C LEU A 65 12.49 7.61 4.17
N ALA A 66 11.52 7.94 3.33
CA ALA A 66 10.14 8.25 3.72
C ALA A 66 9.21 7.72 2.63
N PRO A 67 7.89 7.66 2.86
CA PRO A 67 6.99 7.12 1.84
C PRO A 67 7.17 7.72 0.46
N ARG A 68 7.18 9.04 0.34
CA ARG A 68 7.28 9.70 -0.97
C ARG A 68 8.60 9.40 -1.66
N SER A 69 9.72 9.55 -0.96
CA SER A 69 11.04 9.28 -1.55
C SER A 69 11.21 7.80 -1.88
N THR A 70 10.64 6.92 -1.07
CA THR A 70 10.67 5.47 -1.33
C THR A 70 9.90 5.13 -2.60
N ILE A 71 8.71 5.71 -2.79
CA ILE A 71 7.92 5.50 -4.00
C ILE A 71 8.69 5.97 -5.24
N ARG A 72 9.30 7.15 -5.17
CA ARG A 72 10.08 7.67 -6.29
C ARG A 72 11.27 6.77 -6.60
N CYS A 73 11.97 6.32 -5.58
CA CYS A 73 13.10 5.41 -5.72
C CYS A 73 12.65 4.06 -6.29
N ALA A 74 11.52 3.52 -5.81
CA ALA A 74 10.97 2.26 -6.32
C ALA A 74 10.60 2.37 -7.80
N PHE A 75 10.03 3.49 -8.22
CA PHE A 75 9.72 3.73 -9.62
C PHE A 75 11.01 3.81 -10.45
N LYS A 76 11.99 4.54 -10.00
CA LYS A 76 13.29 4.69 -10.66
C LYS A 76 13.97 3.34 -10.88
N HIS A 77 13.86 2.45 -9.90
CA HIS A 77 14.49 1.13 -9.94
C HIS A 77 13.53 0.02 -10.38
N LYS A 78 12.37 0.38 -10.91
CA LYS A 78 11.42 -0.53 -11.57
C LYS A 78 10.75 -1.56 -10.68
N LEU A 79 10.66 -1.31 -9.39
CA LEU A 79 9.83 -2.13 -8.49
C LEU A 79 8.36 -1.92 -8.79
N ILE A 80 8.01 -0.70 -9.17
CA ILE A 80 6.65 -0.31 -9.52
C ILE A 80 6.68 0.36 -10.90
N ASN A 81 5.59 0.22 -11.64
CA ASN A 81 5.49 0.75 -13.01
C ASN A 81 4.76 2.07 -13.09
N ASP A 82 3.92 2.39 -12.11
CA ASP A 82 3.12 3.60 -12.11
C ASP A 82 3.33 4.38 -10.81
N GLY A 83 4.35 5.24 -10.83
CA GLY A 83 4.67 6.07 -9.67
C GLY A 83 3.56 7.04 -9.32
N ASP A 84 2.84 7.56 -10.32
CA ASP A 84 1.76 8.53 -10.11
C ASP A 84 0.61 7.93 -9.30
N ILE A 85 0.22 6.70 -9.59
CA ILE A 85 -0.82 6.01 -8.82
C ILE A 85 -0.38 5.80 -7.38
N TRP A 86 0.88 5.43 -7.17
CA TRP A 86 1.40 5.24 -5.82
C TRP A 86 1.46 6.54 -5.02
N ILE A 87 1.78 7.67 -5.66
CA ILE A 87 1.74 8.99 -5.01
C ILE A 87 0.28 9.36 -4.69
N GLU A 88 -0.65 9.13 -5.62
CA GLU A 88 -2.08 9.35 -5.39
C GLU A 88 -2.57 8.53 -4.19
N MET A 89 -2.20 7.26 -4.15
CA MET A 89 -2.52 6.36 -3.05
C MET A 89 -2.00 6.88 -1.72
N MET A 90 -0.75 7.36 -1.70
CA MET A 90 -0.13 7.95 -0.52
C MET A 90 -0.90 9.18 -0.03
N LEU A 91 -1.30 10.06 -0.96
CA LEU A 91 -2.07 11.25 -0.63
C LEU A 91 -3.43 10.89 -0.06
N ASP A 92 -4.10 9.88 -0.63
CA ASP A 92 -5.38 9.42 -0.10
C ASP A 92 -5.22 8.79 1.28
N ARG A 93 -4.17 8.02 1.47
CA ARG A 93 -3.87 7.44 2.79
C ARG A 93 -3.66 8.54 3.83
N ASN A 94 -2.93 9.59 3.49
CA ASN A 94 -2.70 10.71 4.40
C ASN A 94 -4.00 11.45 4.70
N ARG A 95 -4.89 11.54 3.73
CA ARG A 95 -6.17 12.20 3.87
C ARG A 95 -7.11 11.46 4.81
N THR A 96 -7.05 10.12 4.85
CA THR A 96 -7.93 9.32 5.71
C THR A 96 -7.76 9.62 7.19
N SER A 97 -6.59 10.10 7.62
CA SER A 97 -6.33 10.46 9.01
C SER A 97 -7.14 11.65 9.49
N HIS A 98 -7.64 12.48 8.57
CA HIS A 98 -8.33 13.74 8.87
C HIS A 98 -9.75 13.77 8.32
N MET A 99 -10.27 12.63 7.90
CA MET A 99 -11.51 12.55 7.16
C MET A 99 -12.66 12.08 8.04
N TYR A 100 -13.74 12.85 8.04
CA TYR A 100 -14.96 12.52 8.78
C TYR A 100 -16.19 12.46 7.86
N ASP A 101 -15.97 12.64 6.54
CA ASP A 101 -17.02 12.68 5.54
C ASP A 101 -17.24 11.29 4.97
N GLU A 102 -18.44 10.74 5.15
CA GLU A 102 -18.79 9.40 4.66
C GLU A 102 -18.68 9.28 3.14
N GLU A 103 -19.07 10.32 2.41
CA GLU A 103 -19.00 10.30 0.95
C GLU A 103 -17.55 10.15 0.47
N THR A 104 -16.64 10.92 1.05
CA THR A 104 -15.22 10.82 0.72
C THR A 104 -14.66 9.47 1.11
N ALA A 105 -15.07 8.92 2.25
CA ALA A 105 -14.65 7.59 2.69
C ALA A 105 -15.07 6.51 1.69
N VAL A 106 -16.32 6.53 1.24
CA VAL A 106 -16.83 5.59 0.26
C VAL A 106 -16.09 5.72 -1.07
N ASN A 107 -15.79 6.96 -1.49
CA ASN A 107 -15.02 7.18 -2.73
C ASN A 107 -13.63 6.59 -2.65
N ILE A 108 -12.96 6.71 -1.51
CA ILE A 108 -11.64 6.11 -1.32
C ILE A 108 -11.74 4.58 -1.36
N VAL A 109 -12.75 4.00 -0.71
CA VAL A 109 -12.97 2.55 -0.77
C VAL A 109 -13.14 2.08 -2.21
N LYS A 110 -13.87 2.83 -3.03
CA LYS A 110 -14.03 2.50 -4.45
C LYS A 110 -12.70 2.54 -5.20
N LEU A 111 -11.88 3.54 -4.93
CA LEU A 111 -10.55 3.65 -5.52
C LEU A 111 -9.65 2.47 -5.09
N VAL A 112 -9.71 2.10 -3.82
CA VAL A 112 -8.95 0.94 -3.32
C VAL A 112 -9.36 -0.32 -4.07
N LYS A 113 -10.66 -0.55 -4.19
CA LYS A 113 -11.20 -1.75 -4.84
C LYS A 113 -10.91 -1.80 -6.34
N GLU A 114 -11.02 -0.68 -7.02
CA GLU A 114 -10.94 -0.65 -8.49
C GLU A 114 -9.53 -0.38 -9.01
N LYS A 115 -8.69 0.28 -8.23
CA LYS A 115 -7.43 0.82 -8.73
C LYS A 115 -6.23 0.46 -7.85
N TYR A 116 -6.29 0.78 -6.56
CA TYR A 116 -5.12 0.65 -5.69
C TYR A 116 -4.74 -0.79 -5.39
N ILE A 117 -5.73 -1.68 -5.21
CA ILE A 117 -5.43 -3.07 -4.90
C ILE A 117 -4.64 -3.75 -6.03
N ILE A 118 -4.86 -3.32 -7.27
CA ILE A 118 -4.12 -3.85 -8.42
C ILE A 118 -2.63 -3.55 -8.27
N GLU A 119 -2.29 -2.35 -7.79
CA GLU A 119 -0.89 -1.97 -7.59
C GLU A 119 -0.24 -2.78 -6.47
N PHE A 120 -0.99 -3.10 -5.42
CA PHE A 120 -0.50 -3.98 -4.36
C PHE A 120 -0.23 -5.39 -4.89
N TYR A 121 -1.10 -5.93 -5.74
CA TYR A 121 -0.89 -7.24 -6.36
C TYR A 121 0.34 -7.24 -7.26
N LYS A 122 0.55 -6.18 -8.03
CA LYS A 122 1.73 -6.06 -8.88
C LYS A 122 3.01 -6.03 -8.05
N LEU A 123 3.00 -5.32 -6.94
CA LEU A 123 4.15 -5.28 -6.03
C LEU A 123 4.42 -6.67 -5.44
N LYS A 124 3.38 -7.35 -4.98
CA LYS A 124 3.52 -8.70 -4.46
C LYS A 124 4.13 -9.64 -5.50
N GLU A 125 3.63 -9.58 -6.72
CA GLU A 125 4.13 -10.40 -7.82
C GLU A 125 5.61 -10.13 -8.09
N PHE A 126 6.02 -8.87 -8.08
CA PHE A 126 7.43 -8.50 -8.23
C PHE A 126 8.28 -9.09 -7.10
N LEU A 127 7.82 -8.98 -5.86
CA LEU A 127 8.56 -9.44 -4.68
C LEU A 127 8.66 -10.97 -4.58
N ASP A 128 7.75 -11.70 -5.21
CA ASP A 128 7.75 -13.16 -5.21
C ASP A 128 8.81 -13.75 -6.14
N TYR A 129 9.46 -12.93 -6.96
CA TYR A 129 10.58 -13.39 -7.77
C TYR A 129 11.90 -13.37 -6.94
#